data_0bb63374d0d376a8d19bd14d32f6d972
#
_entry.id   0bb63374d0d376a8d19bd14d32f6d972
#
_cell.length_a   1.000
_cell.length_b   1.000
_cell.length_c   1.000
_cell.angle_alpha   90.00
_cell.angle_beta   90.00
_cell.angle_gamma   90.00
#
_symmetry.space_group_name_H-M   'P 1'
#
loop_
_entity.id
_entity.type
_entity.pdbx_description
1 polymer ?
#
loop_
_entity_poly.entity_id
_entity_poly.type
_entity_poly.pdbx_seq_one_letter_code
_entity_poly.pdbx_strand_id
1 'polypeptide(L)'
;MIPQINKILYATDLSKNSAYAFLYADDMAKRHNAKIVILHSIEPLPNLYSEGAHLNVESILKRAKKQEQEMDIEEIKKHLQDFCKRTEPQIGPPCVDLVSKILVPLGHPVEEILKAADDEECEVIVLGTHGKGFLRQTFLGSVAGSVLERSRIPVFVIPLPSEKTNIDWDRFNPQR
;
A
#
# COMPACT_ATOMS: atom_id res chain seq x y z
N MET A 1 13.00 16.87 -21.90
CA MET A 1 11.62 16.91 -21.33
C MET A 1 11.72 16.44 -19.90
N ILE A 2 11.27 17.21 -18.93
CA ILE A 2 11.24 16.77 -17.53
C ILE A 2 9.99 15.90 -17.37
N PRO A 3 10.09 14.63 -16.89
CA PRO A 3 8.93 13.80 -16.65
C PRO A 3 8.01 14.50 -15.64
N GLN A 4 6.71 14.52 -15.94
CA GLN A 4 5.70 15.02 -14.99
C GLN A 4 5.14 13.85 -14.20
N ILE A 5 4.95 14.03 -12.92
CA ILE A 5 4.29 13.06 -12.04
C ILE A 5 2.85 13.52 -11.86
N ASN A 6 1.91 12.81 -12.47
CA ASN A 6 0.48 13.08 -12.37
C ASN A 6 -0.24 12.03 -11.52
N LYS A 7 0.34 10.81 -11.44
CA LYS A 7 -0.23 9.71 -10.69
C LYS A 7 0.85 8.89 -9.98
N ILE A 8 0.65 8.65 -8.72
CA ILE A 8 1.56 7.95 -7.81
C ILE A 8 0.89 6.65 -7.39
N LEU A 9 1.57 5.51 -7.54
CA LEU A 9 1.16 4.28 -6.90
C LEU A 9 1.80 4.20 -5.51
N TYR A 10 0.99 4.19 -4.47
CA TYR A 10 1.43 3.93 -3.11
C TYR A 10 1.07 2.51 -2.71
N ALA A 11 2.06 1.67 -2.47
CA ALA A 11 1.88 0.29 -2.02
C ALA A 11 2.02 0.18 -0.50
N THR A 12 1.02 -0.43 0.14
CA THR A 12 0.95 -0.54 1.60
C THR A 12 0.66 -1.97 2.05
N ASP A 13 1.27 -2.39 3.15
CA ASP A 13 0.92 -3.60 3.90
C ASP A 13 0.15 -3.28 5.20
N LEU A 14 -0.32 -2.05 5.34
CA LEU A 14 -1.03 -1.52 6.52
C LEU A 14 -0.19 -1.52 7.80
N SER A 15 1.13 -1.63 7.69
CA SER A 15 2.04 -1.50 8.84
C SER A 15 2.30 -0.02 9.16
N LYS A 16 2.83 0.23 10.36
CA LYS A 16 3.28 1.58 10.75
C LYS A 16 4.33 2.14 9.79
N ASN A 17 5.19 1.27 9.25
CA ASN A 17 6.24 1.65 8.32
C ASN A 17 5.67 2.12 6.99
N SER A 18 4.65 1.42 6.48
CA SER A 18 3.96 1.85 5.27
C SER A 18 3.17 3.15 5.50
N ALA A 19 2.57 3.33 6.68
CA ALA A 19 1.93 4.60 7.03
C ALA A 19 2.92 5.79 7.00
N TYR A 20 4.16 5.58 7.45
CA TYR A 20 5.21 6.59 7.33
C TYR A 20 5.56 6.89 5.85
N ALA A 21 5.65 5.85 5.02
CA ALA A 21 5.89 6.02 3.58
C ALA A 21 4.77 6.82 2.89
N PHE A 22 3.52 6.72 3.38
CA PHE A 22 2.41 7.50 2.85
C PHE A 22 2.62 9.01 2.96
N LEU A 23 3.29 9.49 4.02
CA LEU A 23 3.58 10.93 4.16
C LEU A 23 4.40 11.47 2.99
N TYR A 24 5.31 10.66 2.47
CA TYR A 24 6.12 11.03 1.29
C TYR A 24 5.29 10.99 0.01
N ALA A 25 4.39 10.03 -0.13
CA ALA A 25 3.47 9.98 -1.26
C ALA A 25 2.53 11.20 -1.27
N ASP A 26 2.01 11.59 -0.10
CA ASP A 26 1.18 12.78 0.08
C ASP A 26 1.92 14.08 -0.25
N ASP A 27 3.13 14.28 0.30
CA ASP A 27 3.95 15.46 0.00
C ASP A 27 4.30 15.55 -1.48
N MET A 28 4.67 14.41 -2.08
CA MET A 28 4.96 14.33 -3.53
C MET A 28 3.71 14.65 -4.35
N ALA A 29 2.55 14.12 -4.00
CA ALA A 29 1.29 14.40 -4.69
C ALA A 29 0.93 15.89 -4.63
N LYS A 30 1.09 16.52 -3.48
CA LYS A 30 0.86 17.97 -3.30
C LYS A 30 1.80 18.82 -4.15
N ARG A 31 3.08 18.50 -4.16
CA ARG A 31 4.10 19.24 -4.92
C ARG A 31 3.91 19.15 -6.43
N HIS A 32 3.47 18.01 -6.92
CA HIS A 32 3.27 17.73 -8.34
C HIS A 32 1.84 17.94 -8.82
N ASN A 33 0.90 18.27 -7.92
CA ASN A 33 -0.54 18.27 -8.19
C ASN A 33 -1.01 16.92 -8.76
N ALA A 34 -0.46 15.84 -8.20
CA ALA A 34 -0.69 14.46 -8.63
C ALA A 34 -1.80 13.79 -7.81
N LYS A 35 -2.33 12.70 -8.35
CA LYS A 35 -3.26 11.81 -7.63
C LYS A 35 -2.53 10.58 -7.12
N ILE A 36 -3.06 9.99 -6.04
CA ILE A 36 -2.54 8.78 -5.43
C ILE A 36 -3.49 7.62 -5.72
N VAL A 37 -2.95 6.53 -6.24
CA VAL A 37 -3.58 5.21 -6.26
C VAL A 37 -2.98 4.41 -5.11
N ILE A 38 -3.82 3.90 -4.21
CA ILE A 38 -3.37 3.07 -3.10
C ILE A 38 -3.57 1.62 -3.47
N LEU A 39 -2.57 0.80 -3.19
CA LEU A 39 -2.63 -0.63 -3.38
C LEU A 39 -2.27 -1.37 -2.10
N HIS A 40 -3.15 -2.28 -1.69
CA HIS A 40 -2.90 -3.31 -0.69
C HIS A 40 -3.18 -4.68 -1.30
N SER A 41 -2.17 -5.54 -1.42
CA SER A 41 -2.33 -6.89 -1.97
C SER A 41 -2.64 -7.88 -0.86
N ILE A 42 -3.64 -8.73 -1.08
CA ILE A 42 -3.96 -9.87 -0.22
C ILE A 42 -3.35 -11.12 -0.84
N GLU A 43 -2.40 -11.73 -0.15
CA GLU A 43 -1.82 -12.99 -0.60
C GLU A 43 -2.85 -14.12 -0.46
N PRO A 44 -3.07 -14.93 -1.52
CA PRO A 44 -3.92 -16.10 -1.40
C PRO A 44 -3.30 -17.09 -0.41
N LEU A 45 -4.08 -17.56 0.53
CA LEU A 45 -3.65 -18.63 1.43
C LEU A 45 -3.14 -19.81 0.62
N PRO A 46 -1.98 -20.39 0.93
CA PRO A 46 -1.48 -21.59 0.25
C PRO A 46 -2.55 -22.67 0.32
N ASN A 47 -2.86 -23.25 -0.83
CA ASN A 47 -3.97 -24.15 -1.09
C ASN A 47 -4.32 -25.09 0.08
N LEU A 48 -5.45 -24.86 0.72
CA LEU A 48 -6.20 -25.85 1.48
C LEU A 48 -7.01 -26.80 0.55
N TYR A 49 -6.62 -26.89 -0.72
CA TYR A 49 -7.21 -27.79 -1.70
C TYR A 49 -6.48 -29.12 -1.67
N SER A 50 -6.74 -29.93 -0.62
CA SER A 50 -6.59 -31.36 -0.75
C SER A 50 -7.75 -31.85 -1.58
N GLU A 51 -7.42 -32.52 -2.68
CA GLU A 51 -8.33 -33.23 -3.58
C GLU A 51 -9.37 -34.05 -2.79
N GLY A 52 -10.66 -33.83 -3.05
CA GLY A 52 -11.67 -34.78 -2.62
C GLY A 52 -13.05 -34.32 -2.15
N ALA A 53 -13.43 -33.07 -2.25
CA ALA A 53 -14.79 -32.67 -1.87
C ALA A 53 -15.58 -32.11 -3.06
N HIS A 54 -16.38 -32.94 -3.69
CA HIS A 54 -17.43 -32.58 -4.66
C HIS A 54 -18.59 -31.84 -3.97
N LEU A 55 -18.37 -30.70 -3.38
CA LEU A 55 -19.44 -29.83 -2.91
C LEU A 55 -19.14 -28.41 -3.36
N ASN A 56 -20.17 -27.69 -3.71
CA ASN A 56 -20.28 -26.31 -4.20
C ASN A 56 -19.51 -25.26 -3.36
N VAL A 57 -18.37 -25.69 -2.82
CA VAL A 57 -17.48 -24.92 -1.92
C VAL A 57 -16.82 -23.77 -2.65
N GLU A 58 -16.60 -23.92 -3.97
CA GLU A 58 -15.95 -22.89 -4.78
C GLU A 58 -16.77 -21.60 -4.86
N SER A 59 -18.10 -21.72 -4.96
CA SER A 59 -18.99 -20.57 -4.97
C SER A 59 -19.10 -19.89 -3.61
N ILE A 60 -19.05 -20.68 -2.53
CA ILE A 60 -19.05 -20.18 -1.15
C ILE A 60 -17.74 -19.48 -0.85
N LEU A 61 -16.61 -20.08 -1.24
CA LEU A 61 -15.28 -19.49 -1.06
C LEU A 61 -15.09 -18.23 -1.91
N LYS A 62 -15.61 -18.18 -3.14
CA LYS A 62 -15.60 -16.97 -3.96
C LYS A 62 -16.41 -15.84 -3.34
N ARG A 63 -17.58 -16.17 -2.74
CA ARG A 63 -18.42 -15.19 -2.03
C ARG A 63 -17.74 -14.71 -0.73
N ALA A 64 -17.17 -15.61 0.06
CA ALA A 64 -16.46 -15.27 1.28
C ALA A 64 -15.24 -14.39 0.98
N LYS A 65 -14.43 -14.74 -0.02
CA LYS A 65 -13.30 -13.93 -0.47
C LYS A 65 -13.71 -12.55 -0.98
N LYS A 66 -14.81 -12.46 -1.73
CA LYS A 66 -15.33 -11.18 -2.20
C LYS A 66 -15.78 -10.30 -1.03
N GLN A 67 -16.45 -10.90 -0.05
CA GLN A 67 -16.95 -10.20 1.13
C GLN A 67 -15.78 -9.75 2.04
N GLU A 68 -14.74 -10.57 2.17
CA GLU A 68 -13.50 -10.22 2.88
C GLU A 68 -12.76 -9.08 2.19
N GLN A 69 -12.64 -9.10 0.85
CA GLN A 69 -12.06 -7.99 0.09
C GLN A 69 -12.85 -6.68 0.23
N GLU A 70 -14.19 -6.75 0.22
CA GLU A 70 -15.03 -5.57 0.42
C GLU A 70 -14.86 -4.99 1.83
N MET A 71 -14.72 -5.84 2.86
CA MET A 71 -14.41 -5.43 4.22
C MET A 71 -13.02 -4.79 4.32
N ASP A 72 -12.03 -5.38 3.67
CA ASP A 72 -10.67 -4.84 3.67
C ASP A 72 -10.58 -3.47 2.98
N ILE A 73 -11.32 -3.26 1.89
CA ILE A 73 -11.40 -1.96 1.21
C ILE A 73 -12.00 -0.90 2.14
N GLU A 74 -13.09 -1.20 2.82
CA GLU A 74 -13.72 -0.26 3.75
C GLU A 74 -12.83 0.00 4.99
N GLU A 75 -12.14 -1.02 5.48
CA GLU A 75 -11.17 -0.87 6.56
C GLU A 75 -9.97 0.00 6.14
N ILE A 76 -9.42 -0.22 4.94
CA ILE A 76 -8.37 0.61 4.37
C ILE A 76 -8.82 2.05 4.22
N LYS A 77 -10.01 2.28 3.68
CA LYS A 77 -10.59 3.63 3.55
C LYS A 77 -10.72 4.30 4.91
N LYS A 78 -11.23 3.58 5.90
CA LYS A 78 -11.40 4.07 7.27
C LYS A 78 -10.04 4.42 7.88
N HIS A 79 -9.06 3.52 7.78
CA HIS A 79 -7.71 3.76 8.29
C HIS A 79 -7.07 4.99 7.63
N LEU A 80 -7.25 5.17 6.33
CA LEU A 80 -6.76 6.35 5.62
C LEU A 80 -7.46 7.63 6.07
N GLN A 81 -8.77 7.60 6.20
CA GLN A 81 -9.53 8.76 6.66
C GLN A 81 -9.10 9.17 8.08
N ASP A 82 -8.95 8.18 8.96
CA ASP A 82 -8.52 8.42 10.34
C ASP A 82 -7.07 8.90 10.40
N PHE A 83 -6.22 8.33 9.54
CA PHE A 83 -4.83 8.78 9.39
C PHE A 83 -4.77 10.23 8.90
N CYS A 84 -5.51 10.57 7.83
CA CYS A 84 -5.56 11.93 7.30
C CYS A 84 -6.07 12.93 8.35
N LYS A 85 -7.12 12.61 9.09
CA LYS A 85 -7.63 13.47 10.16
C LYS A 85 -6.61 13.72 11.26
N ARG A 86 -5.82 12.71 11.64
CA ARG A 86 -4.78 12.84 12.68
C ARG A 86 -3.56 13.63 12.22
N THR A 87 -3.26 13.59 10.92
CA THR A 87 -2.09 14.27 10.35
C THR A 87 -2.42 15.66 9.80
N GLU A 88 -3.69 15.97 9.56
CA GLU A 88 -4.19 17.23 9.01
C GLU A 88 -3.62 18.51 9.69
N PRO A 89 -3.48 18.57 11.03
CA PRO A 89 -2.90 19.75 11.67
C PRO A 89 -1.44 20.03 11.31
N GLN A 90 -0.72 19.04 10.76
CA GLN A 90 0.70 19.15 10.44
C GLN A 90 1.00 19.21 8.95
N ILE A 91 0.11 18.68 8.10
CA ILE A 91 0.36 18.49 6.68
C ILE A 91 -0.51 19.42 5.80
N GLY A 92 -1.50 20.10 6.39
CA GLY A 92 -2.44 20.97 5.64
C GLY A 92 -3.60 20.18 5.02
N PRO A 93 -4.43 20.81 4.16
CA PRO A 93 -5.74 20.34 3.77
C PRO A 93 -5.75 18.96 3.09
N PRO A 94 -6.94 18.31 3.00
CA PRO A 94 -7.16 16.90 3.21
C PRO A 94 -6.44 16.01 2.19
N CYS A 95 -5.59 15.09 2.68
CA CYS A 95 -4.94 14.08 1.87
C CYS A 95 -5.93 13.11 1.20
N VAL A 96 -7.16 13.00 1.72
CA VAL A 96 -8.23 12.17 1.14
C VAL A 96 -8.58 12.62 -0.27
N ASP A 97 -8.54 13.91 -0.58
CA ASP A 97 -8.86 14.45 -1.90
C ASP A 97 -7.80 14.11 -2.96
N LEU A 98 -6.60 13.73 -2.52
CA LEU A 98 -5.52 13.30 -3.42
C LEU A 98 -5.67 11.84 -3.84
N VAL A 99 -6.38 11.02 -3.06
CA VAL A 99 -6.57 9.60 -3.36
C VAL A 99 -7.65 9.44 -4.42
N SER A 100 -7.24 9.01 -5.62
CA SER A 100 -8.16 8.78 -6.74
C SER A 100 -8.74 7.37 -6.77
N LYS A 101 -8.00 6.38 -6.23
CA LYS A 101 -8.40 4.98 -6.29
C LYS A 101 -7.75 4.17 -5.17
N ILE A 102 -8.45 3.14 -4.71
CA ILE A 102 -7.94 2.12 -3.78
C ILE A 102 -8.10 0.76 -4.44
N LEU A 103 -7.00 0.03 -4.54
CA LEU A 103 -6.92 -1.30 -5.12
C LEU A 103 -6.59 -2.33 -4.04
N VAL A 104 -7.37 -3.39 -3.98
CA VAL A 104 -7.14 -4.51 -3.05
C VAL A 104 -7.16 -5.83 -3.85
N PRO A 105 -6.14 -6.08 -4.69
CA PRO A 105 -6.07 -7.29 -5.48
C PRO A 105 -5.71 -8.50 -4.62
N LEU A 106 -6.19 -9.68 -5.05
CA LEU A 106 -5.77 -10.97 -4.54
C LEU A 106 -4.61 -11.49 -5.39
N GLY A 107 -3.40 -11.53 -4.85
CA GLY A 107 -2.23 -11.96 -5.58
C GLY A 107 -0.92 -11.71 -4.85
N HIS A 108 0.18 -12.09 -5.50
CA HIS A 108 1.51 -11.84 -4.94
C HIS A 108 1.84 -10.33 -5.00
N PRO A 109 2.25 -9.70 -3.90
CA PRO A 109 2.41 -8.25 -3.80
C PRO A 109 3.24 -7.62 -4.93
N VAL A 110 4.37 -8.23 -5.28
CA VAL A 110 5.26 -7.69 -6.33
C VAL A 110 4.56 -7.64 -7.69
N GLU A 111 3.86 -8.72 -8.07
CA GLU A 111 3.15 -8.80 -9.34
C GLU A 111 2.00 -7.78 -9.39
N GLU A 112 1.23 -7.70 -8.32
CA GLU A 112 0.10 -6.78 -8.25
C GLU A 112 0.54 -5.32 -8.24
N ILE A 113 1.66 -4.99 -7.58
CA ILE A 113 2.23 -3.63 -7.59
C ILE A 113 2.68 -3.24 -9.01
N LEU A 114 3.45 -4.11 -9.68
CA LEU A 114 3.96 -3.82 -11.02
C LEU A 114 2.83 -3.72 -12.03
N LYS A 115 1.87 -4.64 -11.95
CA LYS A 115 0.68 -4.63 -12.81
C LYS A 115 -0.17 -3.38 -12.60
N ALA A 116 -0.45 -3.02 -11.36
CA ALA A 116 -1.26 -1.83 -11.06
C ALA A 116 -0.55 -0.53 -11.49
N ALA A 117 0.78 -0.47 -11.40
CA ALA A 117 1.53 0.68 -11.89
C ALA A 117 1.35 0.88 -13.40
N ASP A 118 1.36 -0.22 -14.18
CA ASP A 118 1.12 -0.19 -15.62
C ASP A 118 -0.36 0.11 -15.94
N ASP A 119 -1.30 -0.64 -15.34
CA ASP A 119 -2.74 -0.54 -15.63
C ASP A 119 -3.32 0.84 -15.27
N GLU A 120 -2.82 1.46 -14.21
CA GLU A 120 -3.24 2.78 -13.75
C GLU A 120 -2.41 3.92 -14.36
N GLU A 121 -1.43 3.61 -15.19
CA GLU A 121 -0.52 4.58 -15.82
C GLU A 121 0.15 5.49 -14.78
N CYS A 122 0.70 4.89 -13.71
CA CYS A 122 1.42 5.61 -12.68
C CYS A 122 2.84 5.94 -13.13
N GLU A 123 3.33 7.12 -12.79
CA GLU A 123 4.68 7.56 -13.16
C GLU A 123 5.72 7.29 -12.07
N VAL A 124 5.28 6.93 -10.86
CA VAL A 124 6.16 6.58 -9.74
C VAL A 124 5.48 5.62 -8.78
N ILE A 125 6.26 4.69 -8.21
CA ILE A 125 5.84 3.82 -7.12
C ILE A 125 6.47 4.32 -5.82
N VAL A 126 5.68 4.40 -4.75
CA VAL A 126 6.13 4.72 -3.39
C VAL A 126 5.82 3.56 -2.48
N LEU A 127 6.80 3.10 -1.72
CA LEU A 127 6.64 2.02 -0.74
C LEU A 127 7.70 2.11 0.38
N GLY A 128 7.45 1.42 1.49
CA GLY A 128 8.41 1.32 2.59
C GLY A 128 9.48 0.26 2.34
N THR A 129 10.64 0.39 2.99
CA THR A 129 11.72 -0.62 2.89
C THR A 129 11.33 -1.95 3.52
N HIS A 130 10.46 -1.97 4.53
CA HIS A 130 10.06 -3.16 5.28
C HIS A 130 8.58 -3.14 5.59
N GLY A 131 7.96 -4.32 5.62
CA GLY A 131 6.59 -4.54 6.01
C GLY A 131 6.46 -5.23 7.38
N LYS A 132 5.39 -6.02 7.53
CA LYS A 132 5.04 -6.74 8.78
C LYS A 132 6.13 -7.72 9.28
N GLY A 133 7.02 -8.20 8.41
CA GLY A 133 8.07 -9.18 8.69
C GLY A 133 9.45 -8.57 8.95
N PHE A 134 9.57 -7.61 9.86
CA PHE A 134 10.82 -6.90 10.14
C PHE A 134 11.92 -7.83 10.67
N LEU A 135 12.90 -8.14 9.83
CA LEU A 135 14.19 -8.73 10.23
C LEU A 135 15.23 -7.61 10.24
N ARG A 136 15.76 -7.27 11.42
CA ARG A 136 16.76 -6.21 11.65
C ARG A 136 18.03 -6.32 10.81
N GLN A 137 18.22 -7.43 10.10
CA GLN A 137 19.46 -7.75 9.37
C GLN A 137 19.42 -7.46 7.87
N THR A 138 18.27 -7.13 7.30
CA THR A 138 18.15 -6.84 5.87
C THR A 138 17.90 -5.35 5.64
N PHE A 139 18.71 -4.74 4.80
CA PHE A 139 18.56 -3.32 4.42
C PHE A 139 17.31 -3.04 3.60
N LEU A 140 16.76 -4.05 2.91
CA LEU A 140 15.63 -3.92 2.02
C LEU A 140 14.77 -5.18 2.10
N GLY A 141 13.47 -5.00 2.31
CA GLY A 141 12.50 -6.10 2.33
C GLY A 141 12.34 -6.77 0.97
N SER A 142 11.88 -8.01 0.95
CA SER A 142 11.74 -8.81 -0.27
C SER A 142 10.85 -8.14 -1.33
N VAL A 143 9.72 -7.58 -0.93
CA VAL A 143 8.80 -6.89 -1.86
C VAL A 143 9.47 -5.63 -2.41
N ALA A 144 10.02 -4.77 -1.56
CA ALA A 144 10.67 -3.54 -1.98
C ALA A 144 11.87 -3.82 -2.91
N GLY A 145 12.70 -4.81 -2.58
CA GLY A 145 13.82 -5.23 -3.40
C GLY A 145 13.38 -5.73 -4.78
N SER A 146 12.39 -6.62 -4.83
CA SER A 146 11.89 -7.17 -6.08
C SER A 146 11.17 -6.13 -6.96
N VAL A 147 10.42 -5.22 -6.34
CA VAL A 147 9.79 -4.11 -7.08
C VAL A 147 10.85 -3.18 -7.67
N LEU A 148 11.87 -2.81 -6.88
CA LEU A 148 12.96 -1.95 -7.34
C LEU A 148 13.74 -2.58 -8.51
N GLU A 149 14.00 -3.90 -8.45
CA GLU A 149 14.72 -4.62 -9.49
C GLU A 149 13.93 -4.74 -10.80
N ARG A 150 12.61 -4.89 -10.71
CA ARG A 150 11.75 -5.25 -11.85
C ARG A 150 10.94 -4.10 -12.42
N SER A 151 10.85 -2.98 -11.70
CA SER A 151 10.06 -1.83 -12.13
C SER A 151 10.64 -1.16 -13.37
N ARG A 152 9.76 -0.72 -14.28
CA ARG A 152 10.10 0.09 -15.44
C ARG A 152 9.90 1.59 -15.21
N ILE A 153 9.31 1.94 -14.07
CA ILE A 153 9.11 3.32 -13.66
C ILE A 153 9.89 3.60 -12.36
N PRO A 154 10.18 4.87 -12.03
CA PRO A 154 10.85 5.23 -10.78
C PRO A 154 10.18 4.64 -9.54
N VAL A 155 11.00 4.15 -8.62
CA VAL A 155 10.57 3.60 -7.34
C VAL A 155 11.15 4.43 -6.21
N PHE A 156 10.30 4.98 -5.37
CA PHE A 156 10.68 5.75 -4.20
C PHE A 156 10.52 4.88 -2.96
N VAL A 157 11.64 4.37 -2.47
CA VAL A 157 11.68 3.46 -1.32
C VAL A 157 11.97 4.25 -0.06
N ILE A 158 11.03 4.28 0.88
CA ILE A 158 11.13 5.05 2.11
C ILE A 158 11.72 4.18 3.22
N PRO A 159 12.90 4.54 3.74
CA PRO A 159 13.49 3.82 4.86
C PRO A 159 12.69 4.02 6.14
N LEU A 160 12.88 3.09 7.08
CA LEU A 160 12.37 3.27 8.43
C LEU A 160 12.98 4.54 9.03
N PRO A 161 12.17 5.34 9.74
CA PRO A 161 12.70 6.48 10.44
C PRO A 161 13.72 6.02 11.49
N SER A 162 14.82 6.76 11.60
CA SER A 162 15.81 6.50 12.64
C SER A 162 15.23 6.83 14.02
N GLU A 163 15.82 6.28 15.10
CA GLU A 163 15.44 6.62 16.48
C GLU A 163 15.57 8.12 16.79
N LYS A 164 16.37 8.83 16.00
CA LYS A 164 16.51 10.31 16.08
C LYS A 164 15.36 11.07 15.42
N THR A 165 14.53 10.39 14.63
CA THR A 165 13.37 11.01 14.00
C THR A 165 12.25 11.01 15.04
N ASN A 166 11.91 12.19 15.53
CA ASN A 166 10.89 12.37 16.58
C ASN A 166 9.49 12.14 16.01
N ILE A 167 9.18 10.87 15.70
CA ILE A 167 7.88 10.47 15.14
C ILE A 167 7.03 9.96 16.29
N ASP A 168 5.89 10.59 16.45
CA ASP A 168 4.83 10.11 17.32
C ASP A 168 4.14 8.90 16.68
N TRP A 169 4.68 7.71 16.94
CA TRP A 169 4.17 6.44 16.42
C TRP A 169 2.75 6.12 16.87
N ASP A 170 2.27 6.69 17.97
CA ASP A 170 0.90 6.47 18.45
C ASP A 170 -0.13 7.06 17.49
N ARG A 171 0.27 8.05 16.67
CA ARG A 171 -0.57 8.61 15.61
C ARG A 171 -0.83 7.65 14.46
N PHE A 172 0.07 6.69 14.25
CA PHE A 172 0.00 5.70 13.16
C PHE A 172 -0.56 4.35 13.63
N ASN A 173 -1.01 4.24 14.89
CA ASN A 173 -1.53 2.99 15.42
C ASN A 173 -3.02 2.85 15.08
N PRO A 174 -3.42 1.88 14.23
CA PRO A 174 -4.82 1.66 13.86
C PRO A 174 -5.68 1.07 14.99
N GLN A 175 -5.06 0.63 16.11
CA GLN A 175 -5.73 -0.11 17.19
C GLN A 175 -6.06 0.76 18.42
N ARG A 176 -6.04 2.07 18.31
CA ARG A 176 -6.51 2.97 19.36
C ARG A 176 -7.60 3.90 18.89
#